data_798c30a8c02e67a09f1643f72f0b799f
#
_entry.id   798c30a8c02e67a09f1643f72f0b799f
#
_cell.length_a   1.000
_cell.length_b   1.000
_cell.length_c   1.000
_cell.angle_alpha   90.00
_cell.angle_beta   90.00
_cell.angle_gamma   90.00
#
_symmetry.space_group_name_H-M   'P 1'
#
loop_
_entity.id
_entity.type
_entity.pdbx_description
1 polymer ?
#
loop_
_entity_poly.entity_id
_entity_poly.type
_entity_poly.pdbx_seq_one_letter_code
_entity_poly.pdbx_strand_id
1 'polypeptide(L)'
;GLTDDEIIRGIAAYQPVGSRARVVRTARYTVIDDCYNANPDSTAAALRSMATLPAGRRVAVLGNMGELGANAAALHRETGVCAAKAGVSLVITCGELARQIAAGAAAENPAVATASFDTLDALLPALPGLLQPGDCVLVKASHSMQFERIVQALTQA
;
A
#
# COMPACT_ATOMS: atom_id res chain seq x y z
N GLY A 1 23.14 29.55 -6.82
CA GLY A 1 22.51 28.28 -6.50
C GLY A 1 21.71 28.41 -5.21
N LEU A 2 20.81 27.48 -4.92
CA LEU A 2 20.07 27.41 -3.66
C LEU A 2 21.00 26.99 -2.53
N THR A 3 20.76 27.52 -1.32
CA THR A 3 21.41 27.05 -0.10
C THR A 3 20.76 25.75 0.40
N ASP A 4 21.45 24.98 1.24
CA ASP A 4 20.92 23.75 1.82
C ASP A 4 19.61 24.00 2.59
N ASP A 5 19.50 25.11 3.31
CA ASP A 5 18.28 25.50 4.03
C ASP A 5 17.11 25.80 3.08
N GLU A 6 17.38 26.41 1.92
CA GLU A 6 16.33 26.64 0.90
C GLU A 6 15.87 25.33 0.26
N ILE A 7 16.79 24.42 0.02
CA ILE A 7 16.49 23.06 -0.48
C ILE A 7 15.64 22.31 0.55
N ILE A 8 16.06 22.29 1.82
CA ILE A 8 15.33 21.61 2.90
C ILE A 8 13.92 22.19 3.05
N ARG A 9 13.79 23.53 3.08
CA ARG A 9 12.46 24.18 3.15
C ARG A 9 11.59 23.85 1.95
N GLY A 10 12.17 23.86 0.75
CA GLY A 10 11.45 23.50 -0.49
C GLY A 10 10.93 22.06 -0.47
N ILE A 11 11.76 21.11 -0.02
CA ILE A 11 11.36 19.70 0.13
C ILE A 11 10.29 19.56 1.22
N ALA A 12 10.44 20.22 2.36
CA ALA A 12 9.47 20.17 3.45
C ALA A 12 8.10 20.80 3.08
N ALA A 13 8.11 21.79 2.20
CA ALA A 13 6.89 22.44 1.70
C ALA A 13 6.23 21.67 0.54
N TYR A 14 6.91 20.65 -0.02
CA TYR A 14 6.35 19.89 -1.14
C TYR A 14 5.08 19.16 -0.75
N GLN A 15 4.03 19.35 -1.53
CA GLN A 15 2.77 18.63 -1.42
C GLN A 15 2.66 17.68 -2.62
N PRO A 16 2.54 16.36 -2.39
CA PRO A 16 2.34 15.40 -3.49
C PRO A 16 1.07 15.74 -4.28
N VAL A 17 1.18 15.72 -5.60
CA VAL A 17 0.02 15.93 -6.49
C VAL A 17 -0.72 14.62 -6.68
N GLY A 18 -2.03 14.62 -6.44
CA GLY A 18 -2.87 13.43 -6.55
C GLY A 18 -2.55 12.36 -5.50
N SER A 19 -2.89 11.11 -5.82
CA SER A 19 -2.69 9.93 -4.96
C SER A 19 -1.29 9.31 -5.15
N ARG A 20 -0.24 10.11 -4.88
CA ARG A 20 1.18 9.70 -5.00
C ARG A 20 1.89 9.87 -3.68
N ALA A 21 2.03 8.78 -2.92
CA ALA A 21 2.72 8.74 -1.62
C ALA A 21 2.24 9.80 -0.61
N ARG A 22 0.95 10.21 -0.69
CA ARG A 22 0.37 11.19 0.22
C ARG A 22 0.05 10.56 1.56
N VAL A 23 0.62 11.08 2.64
CA VAL A 23 0.33 10.62 4.00
C VAL A 23 -0.82 11.42 4.60
N VAL A 24 -1.92 10.75 4.92
CA VAL A 24 -3.10 11.30 5.59
C VAL A 24 -3.20 10.71 6.98
N ARG A 25 -3.20 11.56 8.00
CA ARG A 25 -3.42 11.15 9.39
C ARG A 25 -4.85 11.42 9.79
N THR A 26 -5.54 10.37 10.26
CA THR A 26 -6.88 10.44 10.80
C THR A 26 -6.85 10.17 12.31
N ALA A 27 -7.99 10.22 12.97
CA ALA A 27 -8.09 9.82 14.37
C ALA A 27 -7.81 8.32 14.60
N ARG A 28 -7.98 7.49 13.55
CA ARG A 28 -7.86 6.03 13.64
C ARG A 28 -6.63 5.46 12.94
N TYR A 29 -6.21 6.04 11.80
CA TYR A 29 -5.21 5.46 10.92
C TYR A 29 -4.20 6.50 10.44
N THR A 30 -3.00 6.03 10.09
CA THR A 30 -2.11 6.75 9.18
C THR A 30 -2.23 6.09 7.81
N VAL A 31 -2.83 6.77 6.83
CA VAL A 31 -3.05 6.24 5.47
C VAL A 31 -2.00 6.79 4.52
N ILE A 32 -1.31 5.91 3.81
CA ILE A 32 -0.42 6.27 2.71
C ILE A 32 -1.21 6.04 1.42
N ASP A 33 -1.70 7.12 0.85
CA ASP A 33 -2.41 7.15 -0.42
C ASP A 33 -1.41 7.16 -1.57
N ASP A 34 -1.21 6.02 -2.21
CA ASP A 34 -0.33 5.84 -3.36
C ASP A 34 -1.04 5.03 -4.47
N CYS A 35 -2.34 5.31 -4.66
CA CYS A 35 -3.20 4.52 -5.53
C CYS A 35 -3.35 5.08 -6.97
N TYR A 36 -2.50 6.06 -7.37
CA TYR A 36 -2.52 6.57 -8.74
C TYR A 36 -2.06 5.52 -9.76
N ASN A 37 -0.99 4.76 -9.45
CA ASN A 37 -0.52 3.65 -10.28
C ASN A 37 0.37 2.71 -9.45
N ALA A 38 0.55 1.47 -9.94
CA ALA A 38 1.39 0.48 -9.30
C ALA A 38 2.22 -0.31 -10.31
N ASN A 39 3.50 -0.47 -9.98
CA ASN A 39 4.42 -1.43 -10.58
C ASN A 39 5.32 -2.00 -9.47
N PRO A 40 6.11 -3.08 -9.72
CA PRO A 40 6.92 -3.73 -8.69
C PRO A 40 7.88 -2.76 -7.98
N ASP A 41 8.61 -1.92 -8.73
CA ASP A 41 9.61 -1.02 -8.17
C ASP A 41 8.98 0.07 -7.29
N SER A 42 7.91 0.72 -7.78
CA SER A 42 7.21 1.75 -7.03
C SER A 42 6.52 1.18 -5.80
N THR A 43 6.01 -0.06 -5.86
CA THR A 43 5.40 -0.72 -4.72
C THR A 43 6.44 -1.11 -3.68
N ALA A 44 7.59 -1.64 -4.09
CA ALA A 44 8.69 -1.91 -3.18
C ALA A 44 9.23 -0.62 -2.52
N ALA A 45 9.30 0.50 -3.25
CA ALA A 45 9.70 1.79 -2.70
C ALA A 45 8.67 2.30 -1.67
N ALA A 46 7.37 2.20 -1.96
CA ALA A 46 6.31 2.59 -1.04
C ALA A 46 6.33 1.75 0.26
N LEU A 47 6.55 0.44 0.16
CA LEU A 47 6.70 -0.46 1.31
C LEU A 47 7.91 -0.08 2.18
N ARG A 48 9.06 0.21 1.56
CA ARG A 48 10.24 0.71 2.29
C ARG A 48 9.97 2.04 2.98
N SER A 49 9.31 2.97 2.30
CA SER A 49 8.94 4.28 2.89
C SER A 49 7.98 4.11 4.06
N MET A 50 6.98 3.23 3.96
CA MET A 50 6.08 2.90 5.07
C MET A 50 6.85 2.34 6.28
N ALA A 51 7.89 1.54 6.06
CA ALA A 51 8.70 0.96 7.13
C ALA A 51 9.43 2.01 7.97
N THR A 52 9.69 3.22 7.44
CA THR A 52 10.32 4.34 8.17
C THR A 52 9.35 5.13 9.05
N LEU A 53 8.04 4.98 8.83
CA LEU A 53 7.04 5.70 9.63
C LEU A 53 6.84 5.02 11.00
N PRO A 54 6.67 5.82 12.07
CA PRO A 54 6.32 5.27 13.37
C PRO A 54 4.92 4.66 13.30
N ALA A 55 4.83 3.36 13.57
CA ALA A 55 3.56 2.62 13.57
C ALA A 55 3.67 1.38 14.46
N GLY A 56 2.58 1.04 15.14
CA GLY A 56 2.47 -0.24 15.86
C GLY A 56 2.30 -1.40 14.89
N ARG A 57 1.35 -1.32 13.98
CA ARG A 57 1.07 -2.32 12.96
C ARG A 57 1.09 -1.71 11.56
N ARG A 58 1.71 -2.41 10.62
CA ARG A 58 1.77 -2.01 9.20
C ARG A 58 0.87 -2.91 8.38
N VAL A 59 -0.03 -2.30 7.62
CA VAL A 59 -0.98 -2.99 6.74
C VAL A 59 -0.76 -2.52 5.32
N ALA A 60 -0.65 -3.45 4.38
CA ALA A 60 -0.56 -3.13 2.95
C ALA A 60 -1.84 -3.61 2.23
N VAL A 61 -2.57 -2.67 1.64
CA VAL A 61 -3.74 -2.95 0.78
C VAL A 61 -3.28 -2.78 -0.66
N LEU A 62 -3.09 -3.91 -1.34
CA LEU A 62 -2.44 -3.97 -2.65
C LEU A 62 -3.37 -4.58 -3.70
N GLY A 63 -3.45 -3.93 -4.86
CA GLY A 63 -4.22 -4.43 -6.01
C GLY A 63 -3.33 -4.95 -7.13
N ASN A 64 -3.97 -5.29 -8.26
CA ASN A 64 -3.25 -5.69 -9.45
C ASN A 64 -2.33 -4.58 -9.96
N MET A 65 -1.16 -4.98 -10.43
CA MET A 65 -0.24 -4.14 -11.20
C MET A 65 -0.43 -4.46 -12.68
N GLY A 66 -0.70 -3.43 -13.48
CA GLY A 66 -0.90 -3.57 -14.92
C GLY A 66 0.41 -3.65 -15.72
N GLU A 67 0.29 -4.00 -17.00
CA GLU A 67 1.34 -3.90 -18.02
C GLU A 67 2.62 -4.72 -17.76
N LEU A 68 2.53 -5.80 -16.98
CA LEU A 68 3.67 -6.64 -16.61
C LEU A 68 3.89 -7.84 -17.56
N GLY A 69 3.03 -8.02 -18.55
CA GLY A 69 3.16 -9.09 -19.54
C GLY A 69 3.17 -10.49 -18.93
N ALA A 70 3.92 -11.40 -19.53
CA ALA A 70 3.98 -12.81 -19.13
C ALA A 70 4.52 -13.05 -17.71
N ASN A 71 5.27 -12.10 -17.17
CA ASN A 71 5.86 -12.21 -15.83
C ASN A 71 4.96 -11.68 -14.71
N ALA A 72 3.72 -11.27 -15.02
CA ALA A 72 2.84 -10.60 -14.07
C ALA A 72 2.68 -11.37 -12.75
N ALA A 73 2.41 -12.67 -12.81
CA ALA A 73 2.22 -13.49 -11.61
C ALA A 73 3.49 -13.56 -10.74
N ALA A 74 4.66 -13.74 -11.35
CA ALA A 74 5.94 -13.79 -10.64
C ALA A 74 6.26 -12.46 -9.97
N LEU A 75 6.09 -11.33 -10.67
CA LEU A 75 6.34 -9.99 -10.15
C LEU A 75 5.37 -9.61 -9.01
N HIS A 76 4.11 -10.04 -9.08
CA HIS A 76 3.18 -9.89 -7.96
C HIS A 76 3.66 -10.70 -6.75
N ARG A 77 4.11 -11.94 -6.96
CA ARG A 77 4.63 -12.78 -5.87
C ARG A 77 5.86 -12.17 -5.22
N GLU A 78 6.81 -11.66 -6.00
CA GLU A 78 8.00 -10.95 -5.50
C GLU A 78 7.63 -9.69 -4.71
N THR A 79 6.60 -8.96 -5.13
CA THR A 79 6.06 -7.83 -4.38
C THR A 79 5.57 -8.26 -2.99
N GLY A 80 4.96 -9.44 -2.87
CA GLY A 80 4.57 -10.02 -1.58
C GLY A 80 5.77 -10.32 -0.68
N VAL A 81 6.83 -10.89 -1.25
CA VAL A 81 8.10 -11.09 -0.53
C VAL A 81 8.66 -9.75 -0.02
N CYS A 82 8.62 -8.71 -0.85
CA CYS A 82 9.04 -7.36 -0.43
C CYS A 82 8.18 -6.82 0.73
N ALA A 83 6.86 -7.06 0.72
CA ALA A 83 5.98 -6.63 1.80
C ALA A 83 6.34 -7.32 3.14
N ALA A 84 6.57 -8.63 3.12
CA ALA A 84 6.99 -9.37 4.29
C ALA A 84 8.34 -8.86 4.85
N LYS A 85 9.33 -8.64 3.98
CA LYS A 85 10.65 -8.09 4.35
C LYS A 85 10.58 -6.66 4.88
N ALA A 86 9.61 -5.87 4.44
CA ALA A 86 9.36 -4.52 4.95
C ALA A 86 8.66 -4.49 6.33
N GLY A 87 8.38 -5.64 6.93
CA GLY A 87 7.74 -5.73 8.25
C GLY A 87 6.23 -5.45 8.21
N VAL A 88 5.56 -5.73 7.10
CA VAL A 88 4.11 -5.68 7.01
C VAL A 88 3.52 -6.82 7.84
N SER A 89 2.56 -6.51 8.70
CA SER A 89 1.89 -7.49 9.56
C SER A 89 0.65 -8.10 8.91
N LEU A 90 0.00 -7.34 7.99
CA LEU A 90 -1.19 -7.77 7.28
C LEU A 90 -1.12 -7.31 5.82
N VAL A 91 -1.23 -8.23 4.89
CA VAL A 91 -1.37 -7.97 3.46
C VAL A 91 -2.81 -8.25 3.04
N ILE A 92 -3.51 -7.20 2.61
CA ILE A 92 -4.86 -7.28 2.04
C ILE A 92 -4.71 -7.12 0.53
N THR A 93 -5.27 -8.05 -0.23
CA THR A 93 -5.17 -8.00 -1.70
C THR A 93 -6.54 -7.94 -2.36
N CYS A 94 -6.61 -7.26 -3.51
CA CYS A 94 -7.82 -7.20 -4.32
C CYS A 94 -7.47 -7.43 -5.80
N GLY A 95 -8.14 -8.39 -6.41
CA GLY A 95 -7.95 -8.82 -7.79
C GLY A 95 -7.18 -10.12 -7.94
N GLU A 96 -7.33 -10.76 -9.09
CA GLU A 96 -6.82 -12.11 -9.36
C GLU A 96 -5.29 -12.21 -9.22
N LEU A 97 -4.56 -11.32 -9.91
CA LEU A 97 -3.09 -11.31 -9.87
C LEU A 97 -2.57 -10.90 -8.49
N ALA A 98 -3.27 -10.02 -7.78
CA ALA A 98 -2.90 -9.58 -6.45
C ALA A 98 -2.89 -10.73 -5.42
N ARG A 99 -3.62 -11.84 -5.65
CA ARG A 99 -3.52 -13.04 -4.81
C ARG A 99 -2.11 -13.61 -4.76
N GLN A 100 -1.28 -13.40 -5.81
CA GLN A 100 0.13 -13.80 -5.80
C GLN A 100 0.95 -12.97 -4.81
N ILE A 101 0.57 -11.72 -4.54
CA ILE A 101 1.21 -10.91 -3.50
C ILE A 101 0.98 -11.55 -2.12
N ALA A 102 -0.26 -11.90 -1.80
CA ALA A 102 -0.57 -12.58 -0.54
C ALA A 102 0.19 -13.91 -0.40
N ALA A 103 0.23 -14.71 -1.48
CA ALA A 103 0.97 -15.96 -1.50
C ALA A 103 2.50 -15.77 -1.30
N GLY A 104 3.07 -14.72 -1.92
CA GLY A 104 4.48 -14.37 -1.75
C GLY A 104 4.81 -13.94 -0.32
N ALA A 105 3.96 -13.11 0.28
CA ALA A 105 4.15 -12.63 1.65
C ALA A 105 4.08 -13.79 2.67
N ALA A 106 3.06 -14.65 2.57
CA ALA A 106 2.89 -15.79 3.45
C ALA A 106 4.02 -16.83 3.32
N ALA A 107 4.56 -17.02 2.11
CA ALA A 107 5.67 -17.93 1.87
C ALA A 107 6.99 -17.40 2.44
N GLU A 108 7.23 -16.09 2.38
CA GLU A 108 8.43 -15.44 2.93
C GLU A 108 8.41 -15.38 4.45
N ASN A 109 7.24 -15.05 5.02
CA ASN A 109 7.06 -14.97 6.46
C ASN A 109 5.65 -15.45 6.84
N PRO A 110 5.50 -16.68 7.39
CA PRO A 110 4.21 -17.23 7.80
C PRO A 110 3.50 -16.45 8.91
N ALA A 111 4.16 -15.54 9.61
CA ALA A 111 3.55 -14.67 10.60
C ALA A 111 2.77 -13.48 9.96
N VAL A 112 2.98 -13.22 8.69
CA VAL A 112 2.22 -12.19 7.96
C VAL A 112 0.80 -12.69 7.71
N ALA A 113 -0.19 -12.03 8.31
CA ALA A 113 -1.58 -12.32 8.01
C ALA A 113 -1.94 -11.88 6.59
N THR A 114 -2.82 -12.61 5.93
CA THR A 114 -3.27 -12.27 4.57
C THR A 114 -4.79 -12.34 4.45
N ALA A 115 -5.38 -11.44 3.66
CA ALA A 115 -6.78 -11.47 3.27
C ALA A 115 -6.88 -11.11 1.78
N SER A 116 -7.60 -11.91 1.00
CA SER A 116 -7.70 -11.73 -0.46
C SER A 116 -9.14 -11.60 -0.90
N PHE A 117 -9.41 -10.62 -1.74
CA PHE A 117 -10.72 -10.31 -2.29
C PHE A 117 -10.66 -10.29 -3.82
N ASP A 118 -11.73 -10.69 -4.48
CA ASP A 118 -11.81 -10.64 -5.93
C ASP A 118 -12.14 -9.26 -6.45
N THR A 119 -12.97 -8.53 -5.70
CA THR A 119 -13.49 -7.22 -6.10
C THR A 119 -13.36 -6.19 -4.98
N LEU A 120 -13.32 -4.92 -5.38
CA LEU A 120 -13.32 -3.80 -4.46
C LEU A 120 -14.61 -3.73 -3.62
N ASP A 121 -15.75 -4.11 -4.21
CA ASP A 121 -17.04 -4.11 -3.52
C ASP A 121 -17.13 -5.19 -2.44
N ALA A 122 -16.37 -6.28 -2.56
CA ALA A 122 -16.22 -7.28 -1.50
C ALA A 122 -15.22 -6.81 -0.42
N LEU A 123 -14.15 -6.10 -0.82
CA LEU A 123 -13.13 -5.62 0.10
C LEU A 123 -13.64 -4.50 1.00
N LEU A 124 -14.32 -3.48 0.46
CA LEU A 124 -14.70 -2.27 1.20
C LEU A 124 -15.46 -2.55 2.49
N PRO A 125 -16.51 -3.37 2.53
CA PRO A 125 -17.24 -3.66 3.76
C PRO A 125 -16.43 -4.51 4.76
N ALA A 126 -15.39 -5.21 4.32
CA ALA A 126 -14.54 -6.02 5.19
C ALA A 126 -13.45 -5.22 5.91
N LEU A 127 -13.05 -4.05 5.37
CA LEU A 127 -11.96 -3.23 5.92
C LEU A 127 -12.10 -2.94 7.43
N PRO A 128 -13.26 -2.52 7.96
CA PRO A 128 -13.37 -2.22 9.38
C PRO A 128 -13.08 -3.40 10.30
N GLY A 129 -13.34 -4.63 9.84
CA GLY A 129 -13.03 -5.85 10.59
C GLY A 129 -11.58 -6.30 10.51
N LEU A 130 -10.83 -5.82 9.51
CA LEU A 130 -9.43 -6.18 9.29
C LEU A 130 -8.45 -5.18 9.91
N LEU A 131 -8.86 -3.93 10.05
CA LEU A 131 -8.02 -2.82 10.52
C LEU A 131 -8.26 -2.52 11.99
N GLN A 132 -7.21 -1.99 12.64
CA GLN A 132 -7.22 -1.59 14.04
C GLN A 132 -6.82 -0.12 14.18
N PRO A 133 -7.32 0.60 15.20
CA PRO A 133 -6.82 1.94 15.50
C PRO A 133 -5.31 1.95 15.69
N GLY A 134 -4.65 2.94 15.08
CA GLY A 134 -3.19 3.05 15.09
C GLY A 134 -2.47 2.37 13.93
N ASP A 135 -3.18 1.67 13.05
CA ASP A 135 -2.58 1.08 11.86
C ASP A 135 -1.99 2.14 10.92
N CYS A 136 -0.81 1.83 10.36
CA CYS A 136 -0.28 2.50 9.19
C CYS A 136 -0.66 1.68 7.95
N VAL A 137 -1.49 2.24 7.09
CA VAL A 137 -2.12 1.55 5.96
C VAL A 137 -1.60 2.11 4.64
N LEU A 138 -0.83 1.33 3.90
CA LEU A 138 -0.47 1.65 2.51
C LEU A 138 -1.59 1.17 1.58
N VAL A 139 -2.09 2.06 0.73
CA VAL A 139 -3.10 1.76 -0.29
C VAL A 139 -2.47 1.97 -1.66
N LYS A 140 -2.29 0.89 -2.45
CA LYS A 140 -1.61 0.96 -3.75
C LYS A 140 -2.12 -0.08 -4.75
N ALA A 141 -2.48 0.40 -5.94
CA ALA A 141 -2.89 -0.43 -7.07
C ALA A 141 -2.72 0.32 -8.40
N SER A 142 -2.90 -0.36 -9.51
CA SER A 142 -3.09 0.29 -10.81
C SER A 142 -4.34 1.17 -10.78
N HIS A 143 -4.31 2.28 -11.52
CA HIS A 143 -5.38 3.28 -11.53
C HIS A 143 -6.77 2.69 -11.84
N SER A 144 -6.84 1.73 -12.75
CA SER A 144 -8.07 1.03 -13.11
C SER A 144 -8.77 0.30 -11.95
N MET A 145 -8.06 0.05 -10.85
CA MET A 145 -8.59 -0.63 -9.66
C MET A 145 -9.42 0.28 -8.74
N GLN A 146 -9.44 1.61 -8.98
CA GLN A 146 -10.22 2.60 -8.23
C GLN A 146 -9.99 2.56 -6.70
N PHE A 147 -8.73 2.35 -6.29
CA PHE A 147 -8.38 2.24 -4.87
C PHE A 147 -8.51 3.55 -4.09
N GLU A 148 -8.74 4.68 -4.76
CA GLU A 148 -9.16 5.93 -4.13
C GLU A 148 -10.44 5.77 -3.28
N ARG A 149 -11.32 4.82 -3.61
CA ARG A 149 -12.50 4.47 -2.79
C ARG A 149 -12.11 3.89 -1.43
N ILE A 150 -11.00 3.13 -1.36
CA ILE A 150 -10.45 2.64 -0.09
C ILE A 150 -9.91 3.81 0.73
N VAL A 151 -9.14 4.70 0.10
CA VAL A 151 -8.60 5.89 0.77
C VAL A 151 -9.72 6.75 1.33
N GLN A 152 -10.79 7.00 0.55
CA GLN A 152 -11.97 7.73 1.01
C GLN A 152 -12.63 7.06 2.21
N ALA A 153 -12.85 5.75 2.17
CA ALA A 153 -13.45 5.00 3.27
C ALA A 153 -12.61 5.09 4.56
N LEU A 154 -11.28 5.08 4.44
CA LEU A 154 -10.37 5.14 5.59
C LEU A 154 -10.17 6.55 6.15
N THR A 155 -10.39 7.59 5.34
CA THR A 155 -10.14 8.99 5.73
C THR A 155 -11.41 9.73 6.16
N GLN A 156 -12.60 9.18 5.87
CA GLN A 156 -13.90 9.72 6.27
C GLN A 156 -14.54 8.99 7.47
N ALA A 157 -13.88 7.96 7.98
CA ALA A 157 -14.35 7.12 9.08
C ALA A 157 -13.99 7.69 10.47
#